data_d492e7ed1833e5cad6e908d7e94f37a3
#
_entry.id   d492e7ed1833e5cad6e908d7e94f37a3
#
_cell.length_a   1.000
_cell.length_b   1.000
_cell.length_c   1.000
_cell.angle_alpha   90.00
_cell.angle_beta   90.00
_cell.angle_gamma   90.00
#
_symmetry.space_group_name_H-M   'P 1'
#
loop_
_entity.id
_entity.type
_entity.pdbx_description
1 polymer ?
#
loop_
_entity_poly.entity_id
_entity_poly.type
_entity_poly.pdbx_seq_one_letter_code
_entity_poly.pdbx_strand_id
1 'polypeptide(L)'
;DNFNHIFDFAPLSGNRFFFFFFSGLLLIGDPNADIAARVTSVPWEGSFFAAVDAADGAIVMGGLRGRMFRTADEGQTWTVVEKPETTAIVTLTKLADGTLVAGGAGGEILLSRDNGQVFEPSPASRTVGPIVDITQGEGDTLLVAGPRGIKSVTLAQ
;
A
#
# COMPACT_ATOMS: atom_id res chain seq x y z
N ASP A 1 -8.60 -22.63 18.68
CA ASP A 1 -9.10 -22.22 17.35
C ASP A 1 -8.62 -20.80 17.07
N ASN A 2 -7.48 -20.67 16.37
CA ASN A 2 -7.01 -19.37 15.91
C ASN A 2 -7.78 -19.00 14.67
N PHE A 3 -8.86 -18.23 14.82
CA PHE A 3 -9.54 -17.59 13.70
C PHE A 3 -8.67 -16.43 13.21
N ASN A 4 -7.83 -16.68 12.23
CA ASN A 4 -7.20 -15.60 11.47
C ASN A 4 -8.28 -15.00 10.56
N HIS A 5 -8.85 -13.87 10.97
CA HIS A 5 -9.78 -13.15 10.11
C HIS A 5 -9.00 -12.46 8.99
N ILE A 6 -9.42 -12.68 7.75
CA ILE A 6 -8.97 -11.89 6.61
C ILE A 6 -9.44 -10.45 6.86
N PHE A 7 -8.49 -9.50 6.82
CA PHE A 7 -8.83 -8.09 6.96
C PHE A 7 -9.22 -7.49 5.61
N ASP A 8 -8.40 -7.76 4.58
CA ASP A 8 -8.60 -7.25 3.24
C ASP A 8 -7.74 -8.05 2.24
N PHE A 9 -7.93 -7.79 0.96
CA PHE A 9 -7.07 -8.31 -0.10
C PHE A 9 -6.74 -7.20 -1.10
N ALA A 10 -5.54 -7.24 -1.68
CA ALA A 10 -5.13 -6.35 -2.75
C ALA A 10 -4.87 -7.15 -4.03
N PRO A 11 -5.47 -6.76 -5.17
CA PRO A 11 -5.12 -7.36 -6.45
C PRO A 11 -3.69 -6.97 -6.83
N LEU A 12 -2.96 -7.93 -7.37
CA LEU A 12 -1.63 -7.76 -7.93
C LEU A 12 -1.65 -8.06 -9.43
N SER A 13 -0.62 -7.64 -10.15
CA SER A 13 -0.46 -8.02 -11.56
C SER A 13 -0.34 -9.53 -11.74
N GLY A 14 -0.70 -10.05 -12.93
CA GLY A 14 -0.63 -11.49 -13.23
C GLY A 14 -1.68 -12.34 -12.54
N ASN A 15 -2.87 -11.79 -12.27
CA ASN A 15 -3.99 -12.50 -11.65
C ASN A 15 -3.68 -13.03 -10.23
N ARG A 16 -2.76 -12.38 -9.51
CA ARG A 16 -2.40 -12.71 -8.14
C ARG A 16 -3.12 -11.80 -7.16
N PHE A 17 -3.25 -12.26 -5.91
CA PHE A 17 -3.85 -11.53 -4.81
C PHE A 17 -2.98 -11.58 -3.57
N PHE A 18 -2.96 -10.47 -2.84
CA PHE A 18 -2.37 -10.37 -1.52
C PHE A 18 -3.47 -10.37 -0.48
N PHE A 19 -3.44 -11.30 0.48
CA PHE A 19 -4.39 -11.36 1.57
C PHE A 19 -3.74 -10.90 2.85
N PHE A 20 -4.40 -9.99 3.55
CA PHE A 20 -3.97 -9.46 4.84
C PHE A 20 -4.79 -10.08 5.97
N PHE A 21 -4.10 -10.51 7.00
CA PHE A 21 -4.71 -11.02 8.22
C PHE A 21 -4.33 -10.15 9.41
N PHE A 22 -5.17 -10.12 10.43
CA PHE A 22 -4.75 -9.64 11.73
C PHE A 22 -3.54 -10.45 12.22
N SER A 23 -2.64 -9.82 12.95
CA SER A 23 -1.39 -10.44 13.44
C SER A 23 -0.23 -10.59 12.44
N GLY A 24 -0.26 -9.89 11.29
CA GLY A 24 0.87 -9.86 10.34
C GLY A 24 1.02 -11.11 9.47
N LEU A 25 0.05 -12.02 9.49
CA LEU A 25 0.04 -13.14 8.54
C LEU A 25 -0.33 -12.63 7.15
N LEU A 26 0.45 -13.03 6.15
CA LEU A 26 0.27 -12.67 4.75
C LEU A 26 0.20 -13.91 3.88
N LEU A 27 -0.71 -13.90 2.91
CA LEU A 27 -0.80 -14.93 1.88
C LEU A 27 -0.72 -14.27 0.51
N ILE A 28 0.09 -14.83 -0.38
CA ILE A 28 0.08 -14.51 -1.81
C ILE A 28 -0.57 -15.69 -2.51
N GLY A 29 -1.66 -15.46 -3.23
CA GLY A 29 -2.41 -16.49 -3.93
C GLY A 29 -2.55 -16.18 -5.41
N ASP A 30 -2.58 -17.26 -6.23
CA ASP A 30 -3.05 -17.26 -7.61
C ASP A 30 -4.34 -18.09 -7.63
N PRO A 31 -5.49 -17.52 -8.03
CA PRO A 31 -6.75 -18.25 -8.06
C PRO A 31 -6.80 -19.38 -9.10
N ASN A 32 -5.83 -19.41 -10.03
CA ASN A 32 -5.71 -20.50 -11.02
C ASN A 32 -4.76 -21.62 -10.57
N ALA A 33 -4.07 -21.45 -9.47
CA ALA A 33 -3.21 -22.50 -8.91
C ALA A 33 -3.98 -23.32 -7.87
N ASP A 34 -3.89 -24.64 -7.96
CA ASP A 34 -4.44 -25.54 -6.94
C ASP A 34 -3.81 -25.24 -5.57
N ILE A 35 -4.49 -24.38 -4.78
CA ILE A 35 -4.15 -24.04 -3.39
C ILE A 35 -2.71 -23.49 -3.24
N ALA A 36 -2.35 -22.48 -3.99
CA ALA A 36 -1.05 -21.86 -3.81
C ALA A 36 -1.15 -20.51 -3.05
N ALA A 37 -1.70 -20.54 -1.86
CA ALA A 37 -1.47 -19.47 -0.92
C ALA A 37 -0.11 -19.69 -0.26
N ARG A 38 0.86 -18.83 -0.58
CA ARG A 38 2.17 -18.87 0.05
C ARG A 38 2.13 -18.03 1.33
N VAL A 39 2.36 -18.67 2.46
CA VAL A 39 2.56 -17.96 3.71
C VAL A 39 3.94 -17.31 3.68
N THR A 40 3.97 -16.01 3.88
CA THR A 40 5.22 -15.24 4.02
C THR A 40 5.26 -14.59 5.39
N SER A 41 6.42 -14.50 6.01
CA SER A 41 6.63 -13.79 7.26
C SER A 41 7.34 -12.46 7.00
N VAL A 42 6.79 -11.38 7.54
CA VAL A 42 7.42 -10.06 7.54
C VAL A 42 8.07 -9.85 8.90
N PRO A 43 9.19 -9.12 8.99
CA PRO A 43 9.81 -8.82 10.27
C PRO A 43 9.03 -7.76 11.07
N TRP A 44 7.72 -7.95 11.21
CA TRP A 44 6.78 -7.06 11.88
C TRP A 44 5.51 -7.80 12.30
N GLU A 45 5.11 -7.66 13.55
CA GLU A 45 3.92 -8.30 14.13
C GLU A 45 2.65 -7.42 14.12
N GLY A 46 2.70 -6.27 13.43
CA GLY A 46 1.56 -5.35 13.33
C GLY A 46 0.68 -5.63 12.12
N SER A 47 -0.51 -5.02 12.11
CA SER A 47 -1.47 -5.15 11.00
C SER A 47 -1.04 -4.33 9.78
N PHE A 48 -1.27 -4.89 8.60
CA PHE A 48 -1.16 -4.21 7.31
C PHE A 48 -2.56 -3.89 6.78
N PHE A 49 -2.68 -2.78 6.05
CA PHE A 49 -3.97 -2.26 5.56
C PHE A 49 -4.00 -2.07 4.05
N ALA A 50 -2.85 -2.01 3.40
CA ALA A 50 -2.77 -1.81 1.96
C ALA A 50 -1.54 -2.50 1.36
N ALA A 51 -1.66 -2.93 0.10
CA ALA A 51 -0.54 -3.35 -0.73
C ALA A 51 -0.74 -2.90 -2.17
N VAL A 52 0.36 -2.78 -2.90
CA VAL A 52 0.39 -2.45 -4.32
C VAL A 52 1.59 -3.10 -4.98
N ASP A 53 1.44 -3.51 -6.24
CA ASP A 53 2.56 -3.94 -7.07
C ASP A 53 3.23 -2.75 -7.75
N ALA A 54 4.55 -2.71 -7.75
CA ALA A 54 5.35 -1.75 -8.48
C ALA A 54 5.54 -2.17 -9.96
N ALA A 55 6.04 -1.26 -10.80
CA ALA A 55 6.24 -1.55 -12.23
C ALA A 55 7.30 -2.62 -12.50
N ASP A 56 8.25 -2.82 -11.58
CA ASP A 56 9.26 -3.88 -11.63
C ASP A 56 8.77 -5.25 -11.11
N GLY A 57 7.49 -5.34 -10.73
CA GLY A 57 6.88 -6.54 -10.16
C GLY A 57 7.12 -6.72 -8.66
N ALA A 58 7.82 -5.80 -8.01
CA ALA A 58 7.93 -5.80 -6.56
C ALA A 58 6.58 -5.47 -5.90
N ILE A 59 6.41 -5.87 -4.66
CA ILE A 59 5.21 -5.59 -3.87
C ILE A 59 5.60 -4.67 -2.72
N VAL A 60 4.85 -3.59 -2.56
CA VAL A 60 4.94 -2.68 -1.42
C VAL A 60 3.70 -2.81 -0.58
N MET A 61 3.86 -2.90 0.73
CA MET A 61 2.74 -2.92 1.67
C MET A 61 2.94 -1.92 2.80
N GLY A 62 1.84 -1.46 3.35
CA GLY A 62 1.82 -0.47 4.42
C GLY A 62 0.75 -0.78 5.47
N GLY A 63 0.95 -0.28 6.68
CA GLY A 63 0.03 -0.56 7.77
C GLY A 63 0.23 0.28 9.02
N LEU A 64 -0.03 -0.36 10.14
CA LEU A 64 -0.03 0.26 11.47
C LEU A 64 1.29 0.97 11.77
N ARG A 65 1.19 2.13 12.46
CA ARG A 65 2.32 2.99 12.83
C ARG A 65 3.17 3.45 11.64
N GLY A 66 2.57 3.51 10.44
CA GLY A 66 3.26 3.94 9.23
C GLY A 66 4.32 2.96 8.74
N ARG A 67 4.35 1.73 9.22
CA ARG A 67 5.31 0.74 8.73
C ARG A 67 5.03 0.39 7.28
N MET A 68 6.08 0.37 6.49
CA MET A 68 6.05 -0.04 5.09
C MET A 68 7.20 -0.99 4.79
N PHE A 69 6.91 -2.02 4.00
CA PHE A 69 7.87 -3.02 3.57
C PHE A 69 7.74 -3.26 2.06
N ARG A 70 8.86 -3.63 1.46
CA ARG A 70 8.96 -3.97 0.04
C ARG A 70 9.58 -5.35 -0.12
N THR A 71 9.03 -6.15 -1.02
CA THR A 71 9.63 -7.40 -1.48
C THR A 71 9.79 -7.37 -3.00
N ALA A 72 10.90 -7.90 -3.50
CA ALA A 72 11.17 -8.09 -4.92
C ALA A 72 11.20 -9.58 -5.31
N ASP A 73 10.97 -10.48 -4.37
CA ASP A 73 11.08 -11.93 -4.51
C ASP A 73 9.82 -12.69 -4.05
N GLU A 74 8.67 -12.08 -4.26
CA GLU A 74 7.36 -12.64 -3.91
C GLU A 74 7.21 -12.95 -2.41
N GLY A 75 7.77 -12.10 -1.55
CA GLY A 75 7.62 -12.21 -0.12
C GLY A 75 8.59 -13.18 0.55
N GLN A 76 9.65 -13.63 -0.14
CA GLN A 76 10.70 -14.43 0.47
C GLN A 76 11.56 -13.58 1.40
N THR A 77 11.89 -12.37 0.96
CA THR A 77 12.60 -11.38 1.78
C THR A 77 11.88 -10.03 1.74
N TRP A 78 12.01 -9.28 2.81
CA TRP A 78 11.37 -7.97 2.98
C TRP A 78 12.40 -6.93 3.42
N THR A 79 12.35 -5.77 2.77
CA THR A 79 13.13 -4.60 3.14
C THR A 79 12.22 -3.53 3.70
N VAL A 80 12.70 -2.78 4.70
CA VAL A 80 11.98 -1.61 5.22
C VAL A 80 12.06 -0.51 4.17
N VAL A 81 10.92 0.11 3.85
CA VAL A 81 10.85 1.23 2.91
C VAL A 81 11.31 2.51 3.60
N GLU A 82 12.21 3.25 2.95
CA GLU A 82 12.66 4.56 3.42
C GLU A 82 11.57 5.61 3.15
N LYS A 83 11.21 6.36 4.19
CA LYS A 83 10.18 7.41 4.11
C LYS A 83 10.18 8.30 5.36
N PRO A 84 9.55 9.49 5.33
CA PRO A 84 9.29 10.29 6.51
C PRO A 84 8.39 9.55 7.53
N GLU A 85 8.40 10.01 8.77
CA GLU A 85 7.45 9.53 9.77
C GLU A 85 6.01 9.86 9.38
N THR A 86 5.16 8.86 9.49
CA THR A 86 3.73 8.94 9.14
C THR A 86 2.90 8.23 10.21
N THR A 87 1.60 8.52 10.19
CA THR A 87 0.59 7.71 10.87
C THR A 87 0.43 6.34 10.19
N ALA A 88 -0.62 5.60 10.49
CA ALA A 88 -0.90 4.35 9.79
C ALA A 88 -1.06 4.58 8.29
N ILE A 89 -0.39 3.78 7.45
CA ILE A 89 -0.62 3.77 6.01
C ILE A 89 -1.91 2.97 5.77
N VAL A 90 -2.92 3.65 5.24
CA VAL A 90 -4.26 3.08 5.05
C VAL A 90 -4.58 2.75 3.60
N THR A 91 -3.84 3.34 2.65
CA THR A 91 -4.04 3.09 1.22
C THR A 91 -2.72 3.17 0.46
N LEU A 92 -2.61 2.35 -0.56
CA LEU A 92 -1.53 2.34 -1.55
C LEU A 92 -2.13 2.20 -2.94
N THR A 93 -1.73 3.04 -3.87
CA THR A 93 -2.19 2.95 -5.26
C THR A 93 -1.03 3.21 -6.22
N LYS A 94 -1.13 2.66 -7.43
CA LYS A 94 -0.20 2.89 -8.53
C LYS A 94 -0.89 3.74 -9.59
N LEU A 95 -0.24 4.83 -9.96
CA LEU A 95 -0.69 5.70 -11.04
C LEU A 95 -0.33 5.13 -12.40
N ALA A 96 -0.94 5.66 -13.45
CA ALA A 96 -0.72 5.23 -14.83
C ALA A 96 0.74 5.40 -15.30
N ASP A 97 1.47 6.35 -14.74
CA ASP A 97 2.91 6.59 -15.02
C ASP A 97 3.85 5.67 -14.20
N GLY A 98 3.30 4.80 -13.35
CA GLY A 98 4.05 3.90 -12.47
C GLY A 98 4.39 4.49 -11.10
N THR A 99 4.11 5.77 -10.83
CA THR A 99 4.29 6.37 -9.51
C THR A 99 3.42 5.66 -8.48
N LEU A 100 4.01 5.29 -7.35
CA LEU A 100 3.26 4.75 -6.22
C LEU A 100 2.87 5.87 -5.27
N VAL A 101 1.64 5.83 -4.79
CA VAL A 101 1.09 6.79 -3.83
C VAL A 101 0.71 6.06 -2.56
N ALA A 102 1.17 6.57 -1.43
CA ALA A 102 0.77 6.09 -0.11
C ALA A 102 -0.02 7.17 0.63
N GLY A 103 -1.15 6.77 1.22
CA GLY A 103 -1.98 7.63 2.06
C GLY A 103 -1.90 7.25 3.52
N GLY A 104 -1.56 8.20 4.37
CA GLY A 104 -1.56 8.07 5.83
C GLY A 104 -2.87 8.52 6.45
N ALA A 105 -3.32 7.86 7.51
CA ALA A 105 -4.55 8.19 8.23
C ALA A 105 -4.60 9.63 8.75
N GLY A 106 -3.45 10.25 8.99
CA GLY A 106 -3.32 11.65 9.42
C GLY A 106 -3.39 12.68 8.28
N GLY A 107 -3.53 12.25 7.03
CA GLY A 107 -3.56 13.12 5.86
C GLY A 107 -2.24 13.21 5.12
N GLU A 108 -1.28 12.36 5.46
CA GLU A 108 -0.01 12.25 4.74
C GLU A 108 -0.25 11.66 3.34
N ILE A 109 0.33 12.29 2.33
CA ILE A 109 0.41 11.77 0.96
C ILE A 109 1.89 11.66 0.62
N LEU A 110 2.33 10.45 0.34
CA LEU A 110 3.70 10.16 -0.06
C LEU A 110 3.74 9.60 -1.47
N LEU A 111 4.78 9.92 -2.20
CA LEU A 111 5.01 9.49 -3.58
C LEU A 111 6.32 8.73 -3.70
N SER A 112 6.33 7.64 -4.46
CA SER A 112 7.55 6.94 -4.86
C SER A 112 7.60 6.84 -6.39
N ARG A 113 8.76 7.21 -6.96
CA ARG A 113 9.05 7.12 -8.40
C ARG A 113 10.14 6.10 -8.72
N ASP A 114 10.53 5.31 -7.73
CA ASP A 114 11.61 4.33 -7.78
C ASP A 114 11.16 2.90 -7.44
N ASN A 115 9.90 2.58 -7.81
CA ASN A 115 9.28 1.27 -7.54
C ASN A 115 9.16 0.95 -6.04
N GLY A 116 8.91 1.96 -5.21
CA GLY A 116 8.63 1.79 -3.79
C GLY A 116 9.84 1.59 -2.90
N GLN A 117 11.03 1.96 -3.35
CA GLN A 117 12.25 1.92 -2.52
C GLN A 117 12.26 3.08 -1.52
N VAL A 118 11.96 4.29 -2.02
CA VAL A 118 11.86 5.51 -1.21
C VAL A 118 10.53 6.19 -1.46
N PHE A 119 9.90 6.70 -0.41
CA PHE A 119 8.73 7.56 -0.50
C PHE A 119 9.02 8.94 0.04
N GLU A 120 8.65 9.96 -0.72
CA GLU A 120 8.81 11.37 -0.38
C GLU A 120 7.45 12.04 -0.15
N PRO A 121 7.36 13.07 0.71
CA PRO A 121 6.10 13.76 0.94
C PRO A 121 5.67 14.54 -0.31
N SER A 122 4.41 14.38 -0.72
CA SER A 122 3.78 15.27 -1.69
C SER A 122 3.59 16.66 -1.11
N PRO A 123 3.70 17.75 -1.90
CA PRO A 123 3.32 19.10 -1.48
C PRO A 123 1.86 19.17 -0.98
N ALA A 124 0.99 18.30 -1.45
CA ALA A 124 -0.39 18.18 -0.99
C ALA A 124 -0.55 17.42 0.34
N SER A 125 0.52 16.85 0.88
CA SER A 125 0.48 16.14 2.16
C SER A 125 -0.09 17.01 3.28
N ARG A 126 -0.98 16.42 4.09
CA ARG A 126 -1.67 17.07 5.22
C ARG A 126 -2.62 18.22 4.89
N THR A 127 -2.83 18.54 3.61
CA THR A 127 -3.80 19.61 3.20
C THR A 127 -5.24 19.09 3.11
N VAL A 128 -5.42 17.77 2.95
CA VAL A 128 -6.72 17.13 2.73
C VAL A 128 -7.43 16.70 4.01
N GLY A 129 -6.73 16.60 5.13
CA GLY A 129 -7.21 16.02 6.38
C GLY A 129 -7.12 14.49 6.37
N PRO A 130 -7.74 13.79 7.33
CA PRO A 130 -7.67 12.33 7.43
C PRO A 130 -8.05 11.63 6.13
N ILE A 131 -7.26 10.62 5.75
CA ILE A 131 -7.42 9.84 4.53
C ILE A 131 -8.01 8.47 4.88
N VAL A 132 -8.92 8.01 4.03
CA VAL A 132 -9.46 6.65 4.04
C VAL A 132 -9.00 5.91 2.80
N ASP A 133 -9.01 6.58 1.63
CA ASP A 133 -8.56 5.99 0.37
C ASP A 133 -8.09 7.06 -0.62
N ILE A 134 -7.24 6.65 -1.57
CA ILE A 134 -6.73 7.48 -2.65
C ILE A 134 -6.80 6.70 -3.96
N THR A 135 -7.29 7.34 -5.01
CA THR A 135 -7.21 6.80 -6.37
C THR A 135 -6.79 7.89 -7.35
N GLN A 136 -6.35 7.49 -8.54
CA GLN A 136 -6.04 8.43 -9.62
C GLN A 136 -7.32 9.08 -10.14
N GLY A 137 -7.30 10.39 -10.30
CA GLY A 137 -8.29 11.18 -11.02
C GLY A 137 -7.89 11.41 -12.47
N GLU A 138 -8.38 12.50 -13.07
CA GLU A 138 -7.98 12.90 -14.42
C GLU A 138 -6.61 13.58 -14.42
N GLY A 139 -5.76 13.24 -15.40
CA GLY A 139 -4.42 13.82 -15.53
C GLY A 139 -3.57 13.59 -14.27
N ASP A 140 -2.92 14.64 -13.80
CA ASP A 140 -2.05 14.63 -12.63
C ASP A 140 -2.81 14.85 -11.31
N THR A 141 -4.07 14.41 -11.23
CA THR A 141 -4.88 14.57 -10.01
C THR A 141 -5.05 13.27 -9.25
N LEU A 142 -5.17 13.40 -7.94
CA LEU A 142 -5.62 12.34 -7.03
C LEU A 142 -7.03 12.67 -6.53
N LEU A 143 -7.87 11.66 -6.44
CA LEU A 143 -9.11 11.71 -5.68
C LEU A 143 -8.85 11.12 -4.30
N VAL A 144 -8.99 11.93 -3.28
CA VAL A 144 -8.72 11.58 -1.88
C VAL A 144 -10.03 11.52 -1.13
N ALA A 145 -10.40 10.33 -0.66
CA ALA A 145 -11.57 10.09 0.18
C ALA A 145 -11.21 10.20 1.66
N GLY A 146 -12.06 10.82 2.42
CA GLY A 146 -11.92 10.98 3.86
C GLY A 146 -13.27 11.20 4.56
N PRO A 147 -13.31 11.40 5.88
CA PRO A 147 -14.56 11.57 6.64
C PRO A 147 -15.43 12.76 6.20
N ARG A 148 -14.83 13.72 5.45
CA ARG A 148 -15.53 14.91 4.94
C ARG A 148 -15.87 14.82 3.45
N GLY A 149 -15.86 13.64 2.87
CA GLY A 149 -16.14 13.39 1.45
C GLY A 149 -14.87 13.23 0.61
N ILE A 150 -14.99 13.50 -0.69
CA ILE A 150 -13.91 13.34 -1.67
C ILE A 150 -13.36 14.73 -2.03
N LYS A 151 -12.04 14.81 -2.10
CA LYS A 151 -11.31 16.00 -2.58
C LYS A 151 -10.43 15.62 -3.77
N SER A 152 -10.35 16.52 -4.74
CA SER A 152 -9.38 16.45 -5.82
C SER A 152 -8.11 17.19 -5.41
N VAL A 153 -6.96 16.59 -5.63
CA VAL A 153 -5.65 17.15 -5.32
C VAL A 153 -4.77 17.03 -6.56
N THR A 154 -4.17 18.13 -7.00
CA THR A 154 -3.22 18.11 -8.12
C THR A 154 -1.83 17.76 -7.60
N LEU A 155 -1.20 16.78 -8.21
CA LEU A 155 0.22 16.48 -7.99
C LEU A 155 1.04 17.58 -8.69
N ALA A 156 1.78 18.38 -7.93
CA ALA A 156 2.76 19.29 -8.52
C ALA A 156 3.88 18.45 -9.16
N GLN A 157 4.25 18.81 -10.39
CA GLN A 157 5.41 18.24 -11.09
C GLN A 157 6.71 18.68 -10.43
#